data_c40e87e7808f4a94bd8efc8195d59b68
#
_entry.id   c40e87e7808f4a94bd8efc8195d59b68
#
_cell.length_a   1.000
_cell.length_b   1.000
_cell.length_c   1.000
_cell.angle_alpha   90.00
_cell.angle_beta   90.00
_cell.angle_gamma   90.00
#
_symmetry.space_group_name_H-M   'P 1'
#
loop_
_entity.id
_entity.type
_entity.pdbx_description
1 polymer ?
#
loop_
_entity_poly.entity_id
_entity_poly.type
_entity_poly.pdbx_seq_one_letter_code
_entity_poly.pdbx_strand_id
1 'polypeptide(L)'
;DIADRAGGGKEEFYLAITTDRRTRRNVLIASREGGVEIETIAHERPEAIIKEILHPLTGLAAYQARNVAARLGFTGKLINQAADAMVKLSKLFVEKDCTIAEINPLVIASVTGANGSSEKQVLAIDAKFNFDDNGTFRHKDIEAMFDPTEENPAEMKARKFGLSYIALDGSIGCLVNGAGLAMATMDVVNLHGKTPANFLDVGGGASEEAVTEAFSIILSDKAVKGILVNIFGGIMRCDIIAQGIINAATNYKNADGSTGFKVPLVVRLEGTNVDAGRKLLTDAKAKLPTLQAATDLTDAAKKVCAAVG
;
A
#
# COMPACT_ATOMS: atom_id res chain seq x y z
N ASP A 1 0.99 27.80 22.64
CA ASP A 1 -0.31 27.92 21.97
C ASP A 1 -0.08 28.21 20.48
N ILE A 2 -0.87 27.58 19.59
CA ILE A 2 -0.85 27.86 18.15
C ILE A 2 -1.40 29.27 17.92
N ALA A 3 -0.70 30.06 17.11
CA ALA A 3 -1.07 31.45 16.82
C ALA A 3 -2.39 31.50 16.02
N ASP A 4 -3.18 32.55 16.27
CA ASP A 4 -4.39 32.80 15.51
C ASP A 4 -4.07 33.46 14.17
N ARG A 5 -4.76 33.04 13.12
CA ARG A 5 -4.66 33.61 11.77
C ARG A 5 -5.48 34.88 11.67
N ALA A 6 -4.95 35.88 10.98
CA ALA A 6 -5.73 37.07 10.62
C ALA A 6 -6.93 36.66 9.73
N GLY A 7 -8.14 36.89 10.22
CA GLY A 7 -9.38 36.48 9.55
C GLY A 7 -10.03 35.22 10.12
N GLY A 8 -9.48 34.63 11.17
CA GLY A 8 -10.00 33.46 11.89
C GLY A 8 -9.23 32.17 11.61
N GLY A 9 -9.34 31.21 12.52
CA GLY A 9 -8.63 29.94 12.49
C GLY A 9 -7.21 30.00 13.06
N LYS A 10 -6.47 28.90 12.93
CA LYS A 10 -5.09 28.76 13.43
C LYS A 10 -4.07 28.92 12.29
N GLU A 11 -2.84 29.30 12.61
CA GLU A 11 -1.73 29.36 11.65
C GLU A 11 -1.16 27.94 11.47
N GLU A 12 -1.88 27.12 10.74
CA GLU A 12 -1.60 25.73 10.39
C GLU A 12 -1.30 25.60 8.90
N PHE A 13 -0.26 24.90 8.56
CA PHE A 13 0.24 24.73 7.19
C PHE A 13 0.45 23.25 6.89
N TYR A 14 0.28 22.89 5.63
CA TYR A 14 0.60 21.58 5.09
C TYR A 14 1.93 21.61 4.34
N LEU A 15 2.79 20.64 4.62
CA LEU A 15 4.02 20.38 3.85
C LEU A 15 4.14 18.89 3.56
N ALA A 16 4.40 18.52 2.31
CA ALA A 16 4.78 17.15 1.99
C ALA A 16 5.79 17.11 0.84
N ILE A 17 6.60 16.05 0.81
CA ILE A 17 7.44 15.71 -0.32
C ILE A 17 7.06 14.32 -0.80
N THR A 18 6.83 14.21 -2.09
CA THR A 18 6.52 12.95 -2.77
C THR A 18 7.05 12.98 -4.21
N THR A 19 6.94 11.86 -4.92
CA THR A 19 7.33 11.78 -6.33
C THR A 19 6.15 12.10 -7.24
N ASP A 20 6.27 13.17 -8.03
CA ASP A 20 5.33 13.45 -9.13
C ASP A 20 5.65 12.55 -10.32
N ARG A 21 4.80 11.55 -10.56
CA ARG A 21 4.95 10.59 -11.65
C ARG A 21 4.88 11.22 -13.04
N ARG A 22 4.15 12.32 -13.18
CA ARG A 22 3.99 13.04 -14.45
C ARG A 22 5.28 13.74 -14.87
N THR A 23 5.94 14.41 -13.94
CA THR A 23 7.20 15.12 -14.19
C THR A 23 8.43 14.25 -13.93
N ARG A 24 8.26 13.07 -13.29
CA ARG A 24 9.34 12.16 -12.85
C ARG A 24 10.34 12.86 -11.94
N ARG A 25 9.83 13.71 -11.05
CA ARG A 25 10.63 14.51 -10.10
C ARG A 25 10.01 14.44 -8.71
N ASN A 26 10.87 14.56 -7.72
CA ASN A 26 10.39 14.82 -6.36
C ASN A 26 9.88 16.25 -6.29
N VAL A 27 8.77 16.46 -5.61
CA VAL A 27 8.08 17.75 -5.49
C VAL A 27 7.74 18.02 -4.03
N LEU A 28 8.03 19.23 -3.57
CA LEU A 28 7.46 19.78 -2.34
C LEU A 28 6.06 20.30 -2.66
N ILE A 29 5.09 19.84 -1.90
CA ILE A 29 3.71 20.30 -1.89
C ILE A 29 3.51 21.09 -0.61
N ALA A 30 2.98 22.29 -0.69
CA ALA A 30 2.76 23.16 0.45
C ALA A 30 1.43 23.89 0.34
N SER A 31 0.72 24.05 1.46
CA SER A 31 -0.52 24.83 1.53
C SER A 31 -0.62 25.61 2.84
N ARG A 32 -1.36 26.72 2.80
CA ARG A 32 -1.74 27.47 4.03
C ARG A 32 -2.85 26.77 4.81
N GLU A 33 -3.34 25.66 4.35
CA GLU A 33 -4.42 24.91 4.94
C GLU A 33 -3.86 23.58 5.46
N GLY A 34 -3.42 23.60 6.72
CA GLY A 34 -2.98 22.42 7.46
C GLY A 34 -4.09 21.84 8.32
N GLY A 35 -3.86 20.65 8.86
CA GLY A 35 -4.83 19.94 9.71
C GLY A 35 -6.04 19.38 8.95
N VAL A 36 -5.96 19.34 7.62
CA VAL A 36 -7.01 18.81 6.71
C VAL A 36 -6.40 17.90 5.65
N GLU A 37 -7.24 17.11 4.99
CA GLU A 37 -6.81 16.25 3.88
C GLU A 37 -6.47 17.09 2.65
N ILE A 38 -5.23 16.97 2.17
CA ILE A 38 -4.72 17.78 1.05
C ILE A 38 -5.41 17.44 -0.27
N GLU A 39 -5.92 16.22 -0.43
CA GLU A 39 -6.66 15.74 -1.61
C GLU A 39 -7.93 16.56 -1.81
N THR A 40 -8.64 16.88 -0.75
CA THR A 40 -9.82 17.75 -0.78
C THR A 40 -9.47 19.13 -1.29
N ILE A 41 -8.37 19.72 -0.75
CA ILE A 41 -7.88 21.03 -1.20
C ILE A 41 -7.44 20.98 -2.67
N ALA A 42 -6.76 19.89 -3.07
CA ALA A 42 -6.32 19.71 -4.46
C ALA A 42 -7.46 19.64 -5.46
N HIS A 43 -8.61 19.10 -5.04
CA HIS A 43 -9.80 19.00 -5.88
C HIS A 43 -10.62 20.30 -5.91
N GLU A 44 -10.85 20.92 -4.76
CA GLU A 44 -11.74 22.08 -4.64
C GLU A 44 -11.05 23.40 -4.95
N ARG A 45 -9.78 23.55 -4.53
CA ARG A 45 -9.00 24.79 -4.63
C ARG A 45 -7.54 24.52 -5.02
N PRO A 46 -7.26 23.99 -6.22
CA PRO A 46 -5.91 23.62 -6.65
C PRO A 46 -4.92 24.81 -6.61
N GLU A 47 -5.40 26.05 -6.69
CA GLU A 47 -4.59 27.27 -6.59
C GLU A 47 -4.05 27.51 -5.15
N ALA A 48 -4.65 26.91 -4.12
CA ALA A 48 -4.17 26.98 -2.74
C ALA A 48 -2.93 26.10 -2.52
N ILE A 49 -2.58 25.26 -3.50
CA ILE A 49 -1.43 24.36 -3.44
C ILE A 49 -0.22 24.95 -4.16
N ILE A 50 0.85 25.09 -3.43
CA ILE A 50 2.16 25.47 -3.96
C ILE A 50 2.93 24.18 -4.25
N LYS A 51 3.45 24.05 -5.47
CA LYS A 51 4.34 22.96 -5.87
C LYS A 51 5.71 23.52 -6.23
N GLU A 52 6.76 22.91 -5.64
CA GLU A 52 8.15 23.28 -5.92
C GLU A 52 8.94 22.02 -6.25
N ILE A 53 9.56 21.99 -7.44
CA ILE A 53 10.29 20.80 -7.92
C ILE A 53 11.66 20.75 -7.24
N LEU A 54 12.02 19.60 -6.70
CA LEU A 54 13.32 19.34 -6.11
C LEU A 54 14.35 19.00 -7.18
N HIS A 55 15.58 19.48 -7.00
CA HIS A 55 16.68 19.02 -7.82
C HIS A 55 17.04 17.57 -7.45
N PRO A 56 17.23 16.65 -8.43
CA PRO A 56 17.36 15.21 -8.15
C PRO A 56 18.59 14.83 -7.31
N LEU A 57 19.66 15.63 -7.36
CA LEU A 57 20.88 15.36 -6.59
C LEU A 57 21.01 16.18 -5.31
N THR A 58 20.52 17.43 -5.30
CA THR A 58 20.74 18.37 -4.19
C THR A 58 19.47 18.62 -3.36
N GLY A 59 18.32 18.06 -3.78
CA GLY A 59 17.06 18.29 -3.10
C GLY A 59 16.53 19.72 -3.25
N LEU A 60 15.91 20.25 -2.21
CA LEU A 60 15.33 21.58 -2.16
C LEU A 60 16.40 22.61 -1.74
N ALA A 61 16.67 23.56 -2.60
CA ALA A 61 17.60 24.64 -2.28
C ALA A 61 17.00 25.67 -1.31
N ALA A 62 17.83 26.27 -0.45
CA ALA A 62 17.37 27.21 0.57
C ALA A 62 16.63 28.43 0.01
N TYR A 63 16.98 28.90 -1.20
CA TYR A 63 16.26 30.01 -1.84
C TYR A 63 14.86 29.61 -2.29
N GLN A 64 14.69 28.37 -2.80
CA GLN A 64 13.38 27.80 -3.17
C GLN A 64 12.50 27.69 -1.93
N ALA A 65 13.02 27.12 -0.84
CA ALA A 65 12.32 27.00 0.42
C ALA A 65 11.86 28.37 0.97
N ARG A 66 12.71 29.39 0.92
CA ARG A 66 12.33 30.76 1.31
C ARG A 66 11.24 31.36 0.45
N ASN A 67 11.28 31.11 -0.86
CA ASN A 67 10.22 31.54 -1.77
C ASN A 67 8.87 30.87 -1.45
N VAL A 68 8.89 29.56 -1.17
CA VAL A 68 7.68 28.83 -0.76
C VAL A 68 7.17 29.39 0.57
N ALA A 69 8.05 29.59 1.57
CA ALA A 69 7.67 30.15 2.88
C ALA A 69 7.04 31.54 2.73
N ALA A 70 7.61 32.41 1.89
CA ALA A 70 7.03 33.73 1.63
C ALA A 70 5.65 33.67 0.95
N ARG A 71 5.47 32.76 -0.01
CA ARG A 71 4.17 32.50 -0.68
C ARG A 71 3.12 31.94 0.30
N LEU A 72 3.54 31.14 1.27
CA LEU A 72 2.68 30.68 2.37
C LEU A 72 2.33 31.78 3.37
N GLY A 73 2.95 32.98 3.27
CA GLY A 73 2.66 34.12 4.12
C GLY A 73 3.51 34.22 5.39
N PHE A 74 4.54 33.39 5.54
CA PHE A 74 5.52 33.58 6.62
C PHE A 74 6.23 34.92 6.46
N THR A 75 6.58 35.59 7.55
CA THR A 75 7.22 36.88 7.55
C THR A 75 8.42 36.93 8.53
N GLY A 76 9.35 37.85 8.30
CA GLY A 76 10.49 38.10 9.16
C GLY A 76 11.33 36.83 9.42
N LYS A 77 11.62 36.55 10.70
CA LYS A 77 12.42 35.37 11.12
C LYS A 77 11.74 34.05 10.82
N LEU A 78 10.39 34.02 10.75
CA LEU A 78 9.62 32.78 10.50
C LEU A 78 9.85 32.24 9.09
N ILE A 79 10.17 33.08 8.08
CA ILE A 79 10.54 32.63 6.74
C ILE A 79 11.72 31.66 6.80
N ASN A 80 12.77 32.02 7.55
CA ASN A 80 13.97 31.20 7.65
C ASN A 80 13.71 29.90 8.44
N GLN A 81 12.86 29.95 9.46
CA GLN A 81 12.49 28.76 10.23
C GLN A 81 11.66 27.78 9.38
N ALA A 82 10.67 28.28 8.64
CA ALA A 82 9.87 27.46 7.74
C ALA A 82 10.73 26.89 6.59
N ALA A 83 11.61 27.71 6.02
CA ALA A 83 12.53 27.26 4.97
C ALA A 83 13.51 26.19 5.50
N ASP A 84 14.02 26.32 6.71
CA ASP A 84 14.89 25.32 7.34
C ASP A 84 14.16 23.99 7.54
N ALA A 85 12.91 24.01 7.99
CA ALA A 85 12.06 22.84 8.11
C ALA A 85 11.87 22.14 6.73
N MET A 86 11.57 22.89 5.68
CA MET A 86 11.41 22.34 4.31
C MET A 86 12.70 21.73 3.77
N VAL A 87 13.84 22.38 3.98
CA VAL A 87 15.16 21.86 3.54
C VAL A 87 15.51 20.59 4.31
N LYS A 88 15.28 20.54 5.62
CA LYS A 88 15.50 19.34 6.44
C LYS A 88 14.58 18.20 6.01
N LEU A 89 13.32 18.48 5.75
CA LEU A 89 12.37 17.49 5.22
C LEU A 89 12.84 16.92 3.89
N SER A 90 13.32 17.78 2.97
CA SER A 90 13.88 17.36 1.68
C SER A 90 15.12 16.49 1.84
N LYS A 91 16.00 16.84 2.77
CA LYS A 91 17.20 16.05 3.06
C LYS A 91 16.83 14.67 3.60
N LEU A 92 15.92 14.61 4.57
CA LEU A 92 15.43 13.35 5.14
C LEU A 92 14.78 12.49 4.04
N PHE A 93 13.91 13.07 3.20
CA PHE A 93 13.24 12.36 2.11
C PHE A 93 14.24 11.65 1.19
N VAL A 94 15.31 12.36 0.78
CA VAL A 94 16.32 11.80 -0.14
C VAL A 94 17.25 10.81 0.59
N GLU A 95 17.74 11.15 1.79
CA GLU A 95 18.74 10.35 2.51
C GLU A 95 18.17 9.05 3.10
N LYS A 96 16.84 9.00 3.34
CA LYS A 96 16.17 7.85 3.95
C LYS A 96 15.28 7.07 2.97
N ASP A 97 15.39 7.37 1.67
CA ASP A 97 14.56 6.75 0.64
C ASP A 97 13.07 6.80 0.97
N CYS A 98 12.58 7.97 1.36
CA CYS A 98 11.16 8.11 1.59
C CYS A 98 10.36 8.08 0.28
N THR A 99 9.17 7.50 0.30
CA THR A 99 8.17 7.60 -0.77
C THR A 99 7.21 8.75 -0.52
N ILE A 100 6.98 9.08 0.77
CA ILE A 100 6.31 10.28 1.23
C ILE A 100 6.97 10.76 2.52
N ALA A 101 7.08 12.08 2.68
CA ALA A 101 7.44 12.75 3.93
C ALA A 101 6.50 13.94 4.10
N GLU A 102 5.65 13.89 5.10
CA GLU A 102 4.58 14.86 5.35
C GLU A 102 4.69 15.46 6.74
N ILE A 103 4.42 16.76 6.86
CA ILE A 103 4.19 17.47 8.11
C ILE A 103 2.78 18.09 8.01
N ASN A 104 1.86 17.64 8.85
CA ASN A 104 0.49 18.10 8.85
C ASN A 104 -0.15 18.06 10.24
N PRO A 105 -0.17 19.22 10.96
CA PRO A 105 0.24 20.53 10.49
C PRO A 105 1.68 20.95 10.88
N LEU A 106 2.27 21.83 10.06
CA LEU A 106 3.31 22.75 10.48
C LEU A 106 2.62 24.01 11.03
N VAL A 107 3.03 24.51 12.18
CA VAL A 107 2.32 25.61 12.84
C VAL A 107 3.23 26.77 13.20
N ILE A 108 2.65 27.97 13.34
CA ILE A 108 3.28 29.07 14.08
C ILE A 108 2.74 29.00 15.50
N ALA A 109 3.62 28.79 16.48
CA ALA A 109 3.25 28.71 17.89
C ALA A 109 3.98 29.76 18.74
N SER A 110 3.32 30.25 19.77
CA SER A 110 3.93 31.09 20.81
C SER A 110 4.58 30.16 21.83
N VAL A 111 5.90 30.22 21.93
CA VAL A 111 6.71 29.43 22.86
C VAL A 111 7.26 30.37 23.97
N THR A 112 7.00 30.01 25.22
CA THR A 112 7.52 30.77 26.37
C THR A 112 8.91 30.23 26.73
N GLY A 113 9.90 31.06 26.57
CA GLY A 113 11.28 30.76 26.99
C GLY A 113 11.44 30.69 28.50
N ALA A 114 12.56 30.12 28.95
CA ALA A 114 12.89 30.01 30.40
C ALA A 114 12.94 31.34 31.16
N ASN A 115 13.13 32.45 30.45
CA ASN A 115 13.14 33.82 30.96
C ASN A 115 11.75 34.48 30.99
N GLY A 116 10.67 33.75 30.67
CA GLY A 116 9.31 34.27 30.61
C GLY A 116 8.97 35.06 29.31
N SER A 117 9.91 35.25 28.40
CA SER A 117 9.62 35.88 27.09
C SER A 117 8.84 34.91 26.17
N SER A 118 7.82 35.43 25.49
CA SER A 118 7.09 34.66 24.46
C SER A 118 7.62 35.05 23.09
N GLU A 119 8.01 34.06 22.31
CA GLU A 119 8.47 34.22 20.91
C GLU A 119 7.68 33.29 19.97
N LYS A 120 7.34 33.82 18.78
CA LYS A 120 6.72 32.99 17.73
C LYS A 120 7.77 32.11 17.08
N GLN A 121 7.48 30.82 16.98
CA GLN A 121 8.34 29.83 16.37
C GLN A 121 7.53 28.94 15.40
N VAL A 122 8.20 28.39 14.39
CA VAL A 122 7.64 27.40 13.48
C VAL A 122 7.92 26.00 14.05
N LEU A 123 6.87 25.22 14.26
CA LEU A 123 6.95 23.89 14.86
C LEU A 123 6.20 22.87 13.98
N ALA A 124 6.78 21.70 13.80
CA ALA A 124 6.08 20.52 13.29
C ALA A 124 5.35 19.86 14.47
N ILE A 125 4.04 19.68 14.34
CA ILE A 125 3.22 19.07 15.39
C ILE A 125 3.09 17.58 15.15
N ASP A 126 2.84 17.19 13.91
CA ASP A 126 2.75 15.81 13.48
C ASP A 126 3.47 15.62 12.16
N ALA A 127 3.99 14.40 11.95
CA ALA A 127 4.68 14.04 10.72
C ALA A 127 4.45 12.58 10.37
N LYS A 128 4.26 12.31 9.07
CA LYS A 128 4.10 10.97 8.52
C LYS A 128 5.19 10.69 7.50
N PHE A 129 5.84 9.53 7.64
CA PHE A 129 6.87 9.09 6.72
C PHE A 129 6.57 7.69 6.22
N ASN A 130 6.64 7.51 4.90
CA ASN A 130 6.67 6.19 4.29
C ASN A 130 8.01 6.03 3.60
N PHE A 131 8.63 4.88 3.80
CA PHE A 131 9.94 4.55 3.24
C PHE A 131 9.79 3.57 2.09
N ASP A 132 10.76 3.55 1.19
CA ASP A 132 10.83 2.55 0.13
C ASP A 132 11.29 1.21 0.72
N ASP A 133 10.42 0.20 0.73
CA ASP A 133 10.73 -1.14 1.22
C ASP A 133 11.95 -1.75 0.50
N ASN A 134 12.16 -1.40 -0.78
CA ASN A 134 13.33 -1.85 -1.54
C ASN A 134 14.64 -1.16 -1.07
N GLY A 135 14.54 -0.05 -0.34
CA GLY A 135 15.66 0.70 0.24
C GLY A 135 15.99 0.33 1.68
N THR A 136 15.10 -0.32 2.43
CA THR A 136 15.23 -0.56 3.88
C THR A 136 16.47 -1.36 4.27
N PHE A 137 16.98 -2.25 3.38
CA PHE A 137 18.19 -3.02 3.64
C PHE A 137 19.42 -2.16 3.96
N ARG A 138 19.48 -0.91 3.50
CA ARG A 138 20.54 0.07 3.76
C ARG A 138 20.22 1.06 4.90
N HIS A 139 19.02 1.00 5.47
CA HIS A 139 18.53 1.86 6.55
C HIS A 139 18.16 1.04 7.79
N LYS A 140 19.17 0.46 8.44
CA LYS A 140 18.98 -0.39 9.63
C LYS A 140 18.33 0.35 10.81
N ASP A 141 18.55 1.65 10.91
CA ASP A 141 17.90 2.52 11.88
C ASP A 141 16.39 2.64 11.65
N ILE A 142 15.94 2.71 10.40
CA ILE A 142 14.51 2.72 10.03
C ILE A 142 13.91 1.32 10.23
N GLU A 143 14.60 0.27 9.80
CA GLU A 143 14.14 -1.12 10.02
C GLU A 143 13.91 -1.42 11.52
N ALA A 144 14.77 -0.87 12.40
CA ALA A 144 14.65 -1.04 13.85
C ALA A 144 13.46 -0.27 14.48
N MET A 145 12.89 0.71 13.78
CA MET A 145 11.70 1.47 14.21
C MET A 145 10.38 0.81 13.77
N PHE A 146 10.46 -0.27 12.99
CA PHE A 146 9.27 -0.96 12.50
C PHE A 146 8.44 -1.51 13.65
N ASP A 147 7.16 -1.10 13.74
CA ASP A 147 6.20 -1.61 14.71
C ASP A 147 5.19 -2.53 14.04
N PRO A 148 5.30 -3.85 14.22
CA PRO A 148 4.39 -4.82 13.61
C PRO A 148 2.95 -4.73 14.14
N THR A 149 2.69 -3.99 15.22
CA THR A 149 1.35 -3.84 15.80
C THR A 149 0.49 -2.84 15.04
N GLU A 150 1.11 -1.94 14.27
CA GLU A 150 0.42 -0.96 13.40
C GLU A 150 0.08 -1.51 12.01
N GLU A 151 0.64 -2.66 11.65
CA GLU A 151 0.45 -3.27 10.34
C GLU A 151 -0.76 -4.21 10.30
N ASN A 152 -1.30 -4.43 9.11
CA ASN A 152 -2.35 -5.42 8.91
C ASN A 152 -1.82 -6.83 9.23
N PRO A 153 -2.44 -7.57 10.18
CA PRO A 153 -1.94 -8.90 10.59
C PRO A 153 -1.83 -9.91 9.44
N ALA A 154 -2.72 -9.83 8.43
CA ALA A 154 -2.69 -10.70 7.27
C ALA A 154 -1.50 -10.37 6.35
N GLU A 155 -1.18 -9.07 6.16
CA GLU A 155 -0.02 -8.62 5.39
C GLU A 155 1.28 -9.01 6.07
N MET A 156 1.34 -8.85 7.39
CA MET A 156 2.48 -9.30 8.20
C MET A 156 2.71 -10.81 8.12
N LYS A 157 1.64 -11.58 8.13
CA LYS A 157 1.70 -13.03 7.98
C LYS A 157 2.21 -13.40 6.59
N ALA A 158 1.68 -12.77 5.55
CA ALA A 158 2.09 -12.99 4.17
C ALA A 158 3.59 -12.71 3.94
N ARG A 159 4.09 -11.62 4.49
CA ARG A 159 5.52 -11.21 4.40
C ARG A 159 6.48 -12.29 4.91
N LYS A 160 6.10 -13.05 5.97
CA LYS A 160 6.93 -14.16 6.51
C LYS A 160 7.13 -15.31 5.53
N PHE A 161 6.20 -15.48 4.58
CA PHE A 161 6.24 -16.52 3.56
C PHE A 161 6.68 -16.01 2.18
N GLY A 162 7.17 -14.75 2.11
CA GLY A 162 7.60 -14.13 0.87
C GLY A 162 6.46 -13.81 -0.10
N LEU A 163 5.24 -13.69 0.41
CA LEU A 163 4.05 -13.35 -0.35
C LEU A 163 3.85 -11.82 -0.36
N SER A 164 3.52 -11.25 -1.51
CA SER A 164 3.05 -9.87 -1.62
C SER A 164 1.53 -9.86 -1.48
N TYR A 165 1.02 -9.39 -0.35
CA TYR A 165 -0.41 -9.37 -0.02
C TYR A 165 -0.84 -7.97 0.38
N ILE A 166 -2.00 -7.54 -0.11
CA ILE A 166 -2.69 -6.32 0.31
C ILE A 166 -4.16 -6.65 0.50
N ALA A 167 -4.71 -6.34 1.67
CA ALA A 167 -6.13 -6.51 1.96
C ALA A 167 -6.97 -5.45 1.24
N LEU A 168 -8.13 -5.85 0.69
CA LEU A 168 -9.10 -4.99 0.01
C LEU A 168 -10.52 -5.31 0.48
N ASP A 169 -11.46 -4.41 0.19
CA ASP A 169 -12.86 -4.50 0.66
C ASP A 169 -13.79 -5.29 -0.28
N GLY A 170 -13.31 -6.41 -0.82
CA GLY A 170 -14.10 -7.19 -1.79
C GLY A 170 -14.59 -8.55 -1.28
N SER A 171 -15.09 -9.36 -2.21
CA SER A 171 -15.65 -10.68 -1.91
C SER A 171 -14.96 -11.84 -2.64
N ILE A 172 -14.08 -11.54 -3.59
CA ILE A 172 -13.33 -12.56 -4.35
C ILE A 172 -11.89 -12.56 -3.90
N GLY A 173 -11.47 -13.63 -3.23
CA GLY A 173 -10.06 -13.87 -2.92
C GLY A 173 -9.28 -14.19 -4.19
N CYS A 174 -8.16 -13.51 -4.41
CA CYS A 174 -7.30 -13.70 -5.58
C CYS A 174 -5.96 -14.29 -5.17
N LEU A 175 -5.51 -15.36 -5.85
CA LEU A 175 -4.18 -15.94 -5.73
C LEU A 175 -3.56 -16.04 -7.11
N VAL A 176 -2.49 -15.28 -7.34
CA VAL A 176 -1.91 -15.08 -8.66
C VAL A 176 -0.39 -15.10 -8.57
N ASN A 177 0.31 -15.44 -9.63
CA ASN A 177 1.75 -15.29 -9.73
C ASN A 177 2.11 -14.15 -10.68
N GLY A 178 2.82 -13.16 -10.12
CA GLY A 178 3.23 -11.95 -10.82
C GLY A 178 2.27 -10.79 -10.65
N ALA A 179 2.78 -9.64 -10.20
CA ALA A 179 2.00 -8.46 -9.84
C ALA A 179 1.14 -7.92 -11.00
N GLY A 180 1.67 -7.92 -12.23
CA GLY A 180 0.93 -7.49 -13.42
C GLY A 180 -0.28 -8.38 -13.71
N LEU A 181 -0.10 -9.72 -13.59
CA LEU A 181 -1.19 -10.67 -13.77
C LEU A 181 -2.21 -10.56 -12.63
N ALA A 182 -1.77 -10.28 -11.40
CA ALA A 182 -2.65 -10.05 -10.26
C ALA A 182 -3.54 -8.83 -10.48
N MET A 183 -2.97 -7.69 -10.89
CA MET A 183 -3.74 -6.48 -11.23
C MET A 183 -4.74 -6.74 -12.36
N ALA A 184 -4.31 -7.37 -13.45
CA ALA A 184 -5.21 -7.73 -14.55
C ALA A 184 -6.34 -8.69 -14.11
N THR A 185 -6.04 -9.63 -13.21
CA THR A 185 -7.05 -10.54 -12.64
C THR A 185 -8.10 -9.77 -11.85
N MET A 186 -7.68 -8.83 -11.01
CA MET A 186 -8.57 -7.96 -10.24
C MET A 186 -9.45 -7.09 -11.14
N ASP A 187 -8.88 -6.52 -12.20
CA ASP A 187 -9.63 -5.72 -13.18
C ASP A 187 -10.71 -6.55 -13.88
N VAL A 188 -10.39 -7.79 -14.29
CA VAL A 188 -11.36 -8.67 -14.93
C VAL A 188 -12.45 -9.13 -13.95
N VAL A 189 -12.14 -9.36 -12.68
CA VAL A 189 -13.14 -9.61 -11.63
C VAL A 189 -14.09 -8.43 -11.50
N ASN A 190 -13.56 -7.20 -11.43
CA ASN A 190 -14.37 -5.98 -11.37
C ASN A 190 -15.27 -5.84 -12.62
N LEU A 191 -14.75 -6.12 -13.81
CA LEU A 191 -15.51 -6.08 -15.07
C LEU A 191 -16.72 -7.02 -15.04
N HIS A 192 -16.63 -8.13 -14.30
CA HIS A 192 -17.72 -9.10 -14.14
C HIS A 192 -18.61 -8.85 -12.91
N GLY A 193 -18.54 -7.64 -12.32
CA GLY A 193 -19.49 -7.14 -11.32
C GLY A 193 -19.23 -7.61 -9.88
N LYS A 194 -18.05 -8.12 -9.58
CA LYS A 194 -17.60 -8.41 -8.21
C LYS A 194 -16.31 -7.67 -7.91
N THR A 195 -15.99 -7.51 -6.62
CA THR A 195 -14.80 -6.81 -6.17
C THR A 195 -13.78 -7.79 -5.57
N PRO A 196 -12.48 -7.63 -5.85
CA PRO A 196 -11.42 -8.43 -5.24
C PRO A 196 -11.29 -8.12 -3.75
N ALA A 197 -11.13 -9.15 -2.92
CA ALA A 197 -10.92 -9.04 -1.47
C ALA A 197 -9.45 -8.79 -1.13
N ASN A 198 -8.55 -9.06 -2.05
CA ASN A 198 -7.12 -8.87 -1.87
C ASN A 198 -6.38 -8.78 -3.20
N PHE A 199 -5.24 -8.08 -3.18
CA PHE A 199 -4.14 -8.35 -4.08
C PHE A 199 -3.27 -9.45 -3.46
N LEU A 200 -2.84 -10.45 -4.24
CA LEU A 200 -1.86 -11.43 -3.81
C LEU A 200 -1.02 -11.91 -4.99
N ASP A 201 0.28 -11.72 -4.86
CA ASP A 201 1.29 -12.29 -5.75
C ASP A 201 2.14 -13.29 -4.96
N VAL A 202 2.09 -14.55 -5.38
CA VAL A 202 2.91 -15.62 -4.76
C VAL A 202 4.35 -15.61 -5.26
N GLY A 203 4.70 -14.74 -6.23
CA GLY A 203 6.02 -14.70 -6.84
C GLY A 203 6.31 -15.87 -7.77
N GLY A 204 7.47 -15.82 -8.43
CA GLY A 204 7.88 -16.83 -9.41
C GLY A 204 8.47 -18.12 -8.83
N GLY A 205 8.72 -18.18 -7.52
CA GLY A 205 9.39 -19.31 -6.85
C GLY A 205 8.67 -19.83 -5.61
N ALA A 206 7.34 -19.60 -5.49
CA ALA A 206 6.59 -19.99 -4.32
C ALA A 206 6.64 -21.52 -4.07
N SER A 207 6.83 -21.88 -2.80
CA SER A 207 6.77 -23.25 -2.32
C SER A 207 5.33 -23.70 -2.09
N GLU A 208 5.11 -25.00 -1.95
CA GLU A 208 3.81 -25.55 -1.52
C GLU A 208 3.34 -24.97 -0.18
N GLU A 209 4.27 -24.69 0.74
CA GLU A 209 3.99 -24.08 2.03
C GLU A 209 3.49 -22.64 1.86
N ALA A 210 4.15 -21.84 1.03
CA ALA A 210 3.74 -20.47 0.75
C ALA A 210 2.33 -20.41 0.11
N VAL A 211 2.03 -21.34 -0.81
CA VAL A 211 0.69 -21.46 -1.41
C VAL A 211 -0.35 -21.87 -0.34
N THR A 212 -0.03 -22.83 0.50
CA THR A 212 -0.91 -23.25 1.59
C THR A 212 -1.22 -22.09 2.54
N GLU A 213 -0.20 -21.31 2.89
CA GLU A 213 -0.37 -20.15 3.76
C GLU A 213 -1.14 -19.01 3.09
N ALA A 214 -0.96 -18.81 1.78
CA ALA A 214 -1.76 -17.86 1.01
C ALA A 214 -3.27 -18.16 1.11
N PHE A 215 -3.66 -19.45 1.00
CA PHE A 215 -5.06 -19.84 1.23
C PHE A 215 -5.52 -19.60 2.66
N SER A 216 -4.67 -19.88 3.65
CA SER A 216 -4.98 -19.61 5.06
C SER A 216 -5.26 -18.13 5.30
N ILE A 217 -4.46 -17.25 4.68
CA ILE A 217 -4.63 -15.80 4.78
C ILE A 217 -5.93 -15.35 4.09
N ILE A 218 -6.16 -15.75 2.83
CA ILE A 218 -7.37 -15.40 2.08
C ILE A 218 -8.63 -15.86 2.82
N LEU A 219 -8.65 -17.09 3.34
CA LEU A 219 -9.81 -17.66 3.99
C LEU A 219 -10.02 -17.15 5.44
N SER A 220 -9.03 -16.47 6.02
CA SER A 220 -9.20 -15.79 7.31
C SER A 220 -10.11 -14.56 7.20
N ASP A 221 -10.22 -13.99 6.02
CA ASP A 221 -11.16 -12.90 5.74
C ASP A 221 -12.58 -13.45 5.53
N LYS A 222 -13.48 -13.09 6.45
CA LYS A 222 -14.91 -13.48 6.41
C LYS A 222 -15.69 -12.86 5.26
N ALA A 223 -15.18 -11.82 4.62
CA ALA A 223 -15.79 -11.20 3.45
C ALA A 223 -15.60 -12.03 2.19
N VAL A 224 -14.61 -12.93 2.16
CA VAL A 224 -14.32 -13.79 1.02
C VAL A 224 -15.43 -14.84 0.84
N LYS A 225 -16.09 -14.79 -0.30
CA LYS A 225 -17.18 -15.70 -0.69
C LYS A 225 -16.81 -16.63 -1.84
N GLY A 226 -15.70 -16.40 -2.52
CA GLY A 226 -15.17 -17.25 -3.57
C GLY A 226 -13.69 -16.94 -3.79
N ILE A 227 -12.95 -17.90 -4.34
CA ILE A 227 -11.51 -17.76 -4.60
C ILE A 227 -11.23 -18.01 -6.08
N LEU A 228 -10.46 -17.11 -6.67
CA LEU A 228 -9.91 -17.21 -8.00
C LEU A 228 -8.38 -17.44 -7.92
N VAL A 229 -7.94 -18.58 -8.39
CA VAL A 229 -6.52 -18.88 -8.61
C VAL A 229 -6.22 -18.72 -10.09
N ASN A 230 -5.30 -17.81 -10.42
CA ASN A 230 -4.89 -17.57 -11.80
C ASN A 230 -3.36 -17.66 -11.92
N ILE A 231 -2.89 -18.77 -12.45
CA ILE A 231 -1.46 -19.06 -12.58
C ILE A 231 -1.07 -19.12 -14.05
N PHE A 232 -0.04 -18.33 -14.38
CA PHE A 232 0.68 -18.47 -15.63
C PHE A 232 2.12 -18.91 -15.31
N GLY A 233 2.38 -20.20 -15.44
CA GLY A 233 3.65 -20.82 -15.10
C GLY A 233 4.74 -20.48 -16.12
N GLY A 234 5.67 -19.65 -15.70
CA GLY A 234 6.98 -19.51 -16.34
C GLY A 234 8.02 -20.27 -15.51
N ILE A 235 8.65 -19.57 -14.57
CA ILE A 235 9.51 -20.17 -13.53
C ILE A 235 8.63 -20.98 -12.57
N MET A 236 7.47 -20.46 -12.19
CA MET A 236 6.48 -21.15 -11.37
C MET A 236 5.96 -22.39 -12.08
N ARG A 237 5.85 -23.49 -11.35
CA ARG A 237 5.35 -24.77 -11.86
C ARG A 237 3.91 -25.00 -11.38
N CYS A 238 3.03 -25.34 -12.32
CA CYS A 238 1.60 -25.56 -12.04
C CYS A 238 1.35 -26.77 -11.13
N ASP A 239 2.19 -27.79 -11.15
CA ASP A 239 2.10 -28.96 -10.26
C ASP A 239 2.38 -28.60 -8.80
N ILE A 240 3.33 -27.68 -8.51
CA ILE A 240 3.60 -27.18 -7.16
C ILE A 240 2.37 -26.40 -6.64
N ILE A 241 1.80 -25.54 -7.47
CA ILE A 241 0.58 -24.82 -7.10
C ILE A 241 -0.57 -25.77 -6.82
N ALA A 242 -0.80 -26.75 -7.70
CA ALA A 242 -1.85 -27.75 -7.51
C ALA A 242 -1.67 -28.53 -6.21
N GLN A 243 -0.44 -28.93 -5.87
CA GLN A 243 -0.15 -29.61 -4.61
C GLN A 243 -0.39 -28.69 -3.40
N GLY A 244 0.02 -27.42 -3.49
CA GLY A 244 -0.24 -26.43 -2.45
C GLY A 244 -1.75 -26.21 -2.20
N ILE A 245 -2.58 -26.16 -3.26
CA ILE A 245 -4.04 -26.10 -3.16
C ILE A 245 -4.60 -27.32 -2.42
N ILE A 246 -4.13 -28.54 -2.78
CA ILE A 246 -4.56 -29.79 -2.16
C ILE A 246 -4.16 -29.82 -0.67
N ASN A 247 -2.94 -29.41 -0.35
CA ASN A 247 -2.43 -29.33 1.01
C ASN A 247 -3.25 -28.34 1.85
N ALA A 248 -3.50 -27.16 1.28
CA ALA A 248 -4.34 -26.15 1.92
C ALA A 248 -5.75 -26.70 2.22
N ALA A 249 -6.42 -27.30 1.24
CA ALA A 249 -7.76 -27.86 1.42
C ALA A 249 -7.78 -29.01 2.45
N THR A 250 -6.72 -29.82 2.49
CA THR A 250 -6.64 -30.94 3.45
C THR A 250 -6.44 -30.46 4.88
N ASN A 251 -5.67 -29.38 5.05
CA ASN A 251 -5.26 -28.89 6.38
C ASN A 251 -6.16 -27.77 6.91
N TYR A 252 -6.94 -27.09 6.06
CA TYR A 252 -7.79 -25.98 6.47
C TYR A 252 -8.96 -26.49 7.31
N LYS A 253 -9.03 -26.01 8.57
CA LYS A 253 -10.10 -26.34 9.52
C LYS A 253 -11.12 -25.20 9.56
N ASN A 254 -12.34 -25.52 9.23
CA ASN A 254 -13.48 -24.61 9.38
C ASN A 254 -13.88 -24.49 10.86
N ALA A 255 -14.63 -23.43 11.19
CA ALA A 255 -15.12 -23.18 12.55
C ALA A 255 -16.01 -24.32 13.11
N ASP A 256 -16.64 -25.13 12.26
CA ASP A 256 -17.45 -26.28 12.63
C ASP A 256 -16.63 -27.60 12.75
N GLY A 257 -15.31 -27.51 12.67
CA GLY A 257 -14.38 -28.64 12.76
C GLY A 257 -14.23 -29.45 11.48
N SER A 258 -15.00 -29.16 10.42
CA SER A 258 -14.81 -29.79 9.11
C SER A 258 -13.54 -29.31 8.42
N THR A 259 -12.97 -30.11 7.54
CA THR A 259 -11.83 -29.73 6.69
C THR A 259 -12.29 -29.38 5.26
N GLY A 260 -11.44 -28.63 4.56
CA GLY A 260 -11.68 -28.28 3.17
C GLY A 260 -12.28 -26.89 2.95
N PHE A 261 -12.29 -26.45 1.72
CA PHE A 261 -12.84 -25.15 1.34
C PHE A 261 -14.37 -25.24 1.19
N LYS A 262 -15.09 -24.33 1.83
CA LYS A 262 -16.55 -24.20 1.72
C LYS A 262 -16.97 -23.18 0.66
N VAL A 263 -16.05 -22.29 0.29
CA VAL A 263 -16.28 -21.29 -0.75
C VAL A 263 -15.98 -21.87 -2.14
N PRO A 264 -16.64 -21.41 -3.21
CA PRO A 264 -16.29 -21.73 -4.57
C PRO A 264 -14.81 -21.45 -4.85
N LEU A 265 -14.13 -22.40 -5.49
CA LEU A 265 -12.74 -22.31 -5.92
C LEU A 265 -12.67 -22.45 -7.42
N VAL A 266 -12.27 -21.39 -8.11
CA VAL A 266 -12.03 -21.43 -9.56
C VAL A 266 -10.54 -21.37 -9.83
N VAL A 267 -10.01 -22.31 -10.60
CA VAL A 267 -8.58 -22.43 -10.87
C VAL A 267 -8.30 -22.42 -12.38
N ARG A 268 -7.49 -21.45 -12.79
CA ARG A 268 -6.88 -21.41 -14.12
C ARG A 268 -5.38 -21.68 -13.99
N LEU A 269 -4.91 -22.71 -14.63
CA LEU A 269 -3.50 -23.07 -14.74
C LEU A 269 -3.07 -23.06 -16.19
N GLU A 270 -1.92 -22.44 -16.48
CA GLU A 270 -1.28 -22.41 -17.78
C GLU A 270 0.24 -22.37 -17.64
N GLY A 271 0.97 -22.85 -18.67
CA GLY A 271 2.42 -22.82 -18.72
C GLY A 271 3.09 -24.09 -18.18
N THR A 272 4.20 -23.92 -17.47
CA THR A 272 5.10 -25.02 -17.04
C THR A 272 4.37 -26.06 -16.19
N ASN A 273 4.42 -27.33 -16.60
CA ASN A 273 3.80 -28.49 -15.93
C ASN A 273 2.27 -28.39 -15.77
N VAL A 274 1.59 -27.71 -16.71
CA VAL A 274 0.14 -27.50 -16.62
C VAL A 274 -0.65 -28.82 -16.61
N ASP A 275 -0.28 -29.80 -17.43
CA ASP A 275 -0.98 -31.07 -17.50
C ASP A 275 -0.85 -31.88 -16.20
N ALA A 276 0.35 -31.90 -15.60
CA ALA A 276 0.58 -32.49 -14.28
C ALA A 276 -0.26 -31.81 -13.20
N GLY A 277 -0.29 -30.46 -13.18
CA GLY A 277 -1.09 -29.70 -12.23
C GLY A 277 -2.60 -29.96 -12.39
N ARG A 278 -3.11 -29.95 -13.61
CA ARG A 278 -4.53 -30.26 -13.90
C ARG A 278 -4.90 -31.70 -13.50
N LYS A 279 -3.99 -32.65 -13.73
CA LYS A 279 -4.19 -34.05 -13.33
C LYS A 279 -4.27 -34.16 -11.78
N LEU A 280 -3.36 -33.54 -11.05
CA LEU A 280 -3.37 -33.51 -9.57
C LEU A 280 -4.69 -32.96 -9.03
N LEU A 281 -5.18 -31.84 -9.56
CA LEU A 281 -6.45 -31.25 -9.13
C LEU A 281 -7.65 -32.15 -9.47
N THR A 282 -7.63 -32.83 -10.62
CA THR A 282 -8.69 -33.76 -11.02
C THR A 282 -8.72 -34.98 -10.11
N ASP A 283 -7.56 -35.56 -9.81
CA ASP A 283 -7.43 -36.72 -8.93
C ASP A 283 -7.83 -36.38 -7.47
N ALA A 284 -7.66 -35.11 -7.07
CA ALA A 284 -8.01 -34.61 -5.74
C ALA A 284 -9.46 -34.07 -5.63
N LYS A 285 -10.32 -34.26 -6.65
CA LYS A 285 -11.68 -33.66 -6.69
C LYS A 285 -12.54 -34.01 -5.46
N ALA A 286 -12.37 -35.16 -4.86
CA ALA A 286 -13.07 -35.54 -3.62
C ALA A 286 -12.71 -34.64 -2.43
N LYS A 287 -11.49 -34.09 -2.40
CA LYS A 287 -11.00 -33.14 -1.39
C LYS A 287 -11.34 -31.68 -1.73
N LEU A 288 -11.70 -31.41 -2.97
CA LEU A 288 -11.96 -30.10 -3.53
C LEU A 288 -13.35 -30.06 -4.20
N PRO A 289 -14.45 -30.31 -3.47
CA PRO A 289 -15.79 -30.45 -4.06
C PRO A 289 -16.29 -29.15 -4.74
N THR A 290 -15.78 -27.99 -4.34
CA THR A 290 -16.15 -26.68 -4.89
C THR A 290 -15.26 -26.23 -6.06
N LEU A 291 -14.28 -27.06 -6.45
CA LEU A 291 -13.33 -26.73 -7.53
C LEU A 291 -13.99 -26.74 -8.90
N GLN A 292 -13.78 -25.65 -9.62
CA GLN A 292 -14.08 -25.50 -11.03
C GLN A 292 -12.79 -25.12 -11.80
N ALA A 293 -12.47 -25.87 -12.84
CA ALA A 293 -11.39 -25.51 -13.75
C ALA A 293 -11.84 -24.42 -14.73
N ALA A 294 -10.94 -23.53 -15.10
CA ALA A 294 -11.17 -22.51 -16.11
C ALA A 294 -10.17 -22.63 -17.27
N THR A 295 -10.61 -22.23 -18.46
CA THR A 295 -9.82 -22.29 -19.69
C THR A 295 -8.90 -21.09 -19.85
N ASP A 296 -9.39 -19.91 -19.48
CA ASP A 296 -8.68 -18.64 -19.57
C ASP A 296 -9.08 -17.69 -18.42
N LEU A 297 -8.51 -16.49 -18.36
CA LEU A 297 -8.77 -15.53 -17.30
C LEU A 297 -10.23 -15.03 -17.32
N THR A 298 -10.80 -14.79 -18.50
CA THR A 298 -12.18 -14.32 -18.62
C THR A 298 -13.17 -15.37 -18.17
N ASP A 299 -12.98 -16.63 -18.57
CA ASP A 299 -13.77 -17.78 -18.12
C ASP A 299 -13.67 -17.97 -16.61
N ALA A 300 -12.45 -17.82 -16.05
CA ALA A 300 -12.22 -17.92 -14.62
C ALA A 300 -12.99 -16.84 -13.83
N ALA A 301 -12.90 -15.59 -14.25
CA ALA A 301 -13.62 -14.48 -13.61
C ALA A 301 -15.15 -14.65 -13.72
N LYS A 302 -15.66 -15.03 -14.89
CA LYS A 302 -17.10 -15.32 -15.06
C LYS A 302 -17.58 -16.41 -14.11
N LYS A 303 -16.84 -17.51 -14.00
CA LYS A 303 -17.20 -18.64 -13.14
C LYS A 303 -17.20 -18.26 -11.66
N VAL A 304 -16.15 -17.59 -11.18
CA VAL A 304 -16.08 -17.20 -9.75
C VAL A 304 -17.13 -16.16 -9.42
N CYS A 305 -17.35 -15.16 -10.26
CA CYS A 305 -18.37 -14.13 -10.02
C CYS A 305 -19.80 -14.72 -10.03
N ALA A 306 -20.09 -15.63 -10.95
CA ALA A 306 -21.39 -16.33 -11.00
C ALA A 306 -21.61 -17.26 -9.79
N ALA A 307 -20.54 -17.89 -9.27
CA ALA A 307 -20.64 -18.79 -8.13
C ALA A 307 -20.87 -18.05 -6.78
N VAL A 308 -20.61 -16.76 -6.74
CA VAL A 308 -20.77 -15.92 -5.52
C VAL A 308 -22.10 -15.16 -5.50
N GLY A 309 -22.86 -15.15 -6.60
CA GLY A 309 -24.21 -14.56 -6.68
C GLY A 309 -24.19 -13.05 -6.90
#